data_756bf8b6837eacb0873b316f1075df0d
#
_entry.id   756bf8b6837eacb0873b316f1075df0d
#
_cell.length_a   1.000
_cell.length_b   1.000
_cell.length_c   1.000
_cell.angle_alpha   90.00
_cell.angle_beta   90.00
_cell.angle_gamma   90.00
#
_symmetry.space_group_name_H-M   'P 1'
#
loop_
_entity.id
_entity.type
_entity.pdbx_description
1 polymer ?
#
loop_
_entity_poly.entity_id
_entity_poly.type
_entity_poly.pdbx_seq_one_letter_code
_entity_poly.pdbx_strand_id
1 'polypeptide(L)'
;MYEKKKVVKIWSVIFLLLAMLFCNSMLYGVKGATVSAMPFYDLQPKNIVKRASFYTSYPSSSDERKSNIALACKSLNNTLVDVNGEFSFNKTVGARTEKNGYKTSKIIVGGEFVDGVGGGVCQVSTTLYNAVLLAGLKVTECHPHSLPVSYIAPSFDAMVNSGYADLRFINNTHNPIIIKTFADGTTLRIEIWGEPLTVKYSRQSIVTGEIPAPTEQEVLDEKGEYPMLYQGDRLVIRYSKTGLTSEGFIVATKNGKPLSVKKIRSDKYNAQRGLVVIGNAEKPPIDTEEPIDPDFNYPNA
;
A
#
# COMPACT_ATOMS: atom_id res chain seq x y z
N MET A 1 -42.24 12.12 -21.83
CA MET A 1 -42.26 13.60 -21.85
C MET A 1 -43.24 14.19 -20.82
N TYR A 2 -44.10 13.38 -20.19
CA TYR A 2 -45.14 13.84 -19.24
C TYR A 2 -44.65 13.96 -17.79
N GLU A 3 -43.68 13.14 -17.36
CA GLU A 3 -43.19 13.15 -15.98
C GLU A 3 -42.25 14.34 -15.64
N LYS A 4 -41.44 14.81 -16.60
CA LYS A 4 -40.54 15.97 -16.34
C LYS A 4 -41.31 17.28 -16.07
N LYS A 5 -42.54 17.43 -16.56
CA LYS A 5 -43.37 18.61 -16.30
C LYS A 5 -43.99 18.63 -14.91
N LYS A 6 -44.16 17.48 -14.22
CA LYS A 6 -44.68 17.39 -12.86
C LYS A 6 -43.63 17.79 -11.81
N VAL A 7 -42.40 17.39 -12.02
CA VAL A 7 -41.28 17.69 -11.08
C VAL A 7 -40.96 19.18 -11.07
N VAL A 8 -40.91 19.83 -12.24
CA VAL A 8 -40.68 21.30 -12.34
C VAL A 8 -41.78 22.12 -11.65
N LYS A 9 -43.05 21.70 -11.71
CA LYS A 9 -44.14 22.36 -11.00
C LYS A 9 -44.08 22.24 -9.49
N ILE A 10 -43.60 21.10 -8.97
CA ILE A 10 -43.48 20.88 -7.52
C ILE A 10 -42.36 21.77 -6.94
N TRP A 11 -41.22 21.87 -7.62
CA TRP A 11 -40.12 22.73 -7.20
C TRP A 11 -40.49 24.24 -7.25
N SER A 12 -41.29 24.66 -8.23
CA SER A 12 -41.80 26.06 -8.32
C SER A 12 -42.75 26.40 -7.18
N VAL A 13 -43.58 25.44 -6.75
CA VAL A 13 -44.51 25.66 -5.63
C VAL A 13 -43.78 25.71 -4.28
N ILE A 14 -42.75 24.85 -4.10
CA ILE A 14 -41.91 24.86 -2.90
C ILE A 14 -41.12 26.17 -2.78
N PHE A 15 -40.61 26.70 -3.89
CA PHE A 15 -39.86 27.96 -3.91
C PHE A 15 -40.78 29.16 -3.61
N LEU A 16 -42.03 29.16 -4.10
CA LEU A 16 -43.03 30.19 -3.80
C LEU A 16 -43.50 30.13 -2.32
N LEU A 17 -43.64 28.92 -1.74
CA LEU A 17 -44.00 28.76 -0.33
C LEU A 17 -42.87 29.21 0.62
N LEU A 18 -41.62 28.94 0.26
CA LEU A 18 -40.45 29.43 1.00
C LEU A 18 -40.30 30.95 0.91
N ALA A 19 -40.58 31.55 -0.26
CA ALA A 19 -40.59 33.02 -0.44
C ALA A 19 -41.70 33.68 0.34
N MET A 20 -42.91 33.07 0.46
CA MET A 20 -44.01 33.61 1.28
C MET A 20 -43.76 33.49 2.80
N LEU A 21 -43.03 32.44 3.24
CA LEU A 21 -42.59 32.32 4.64
C LEU A 21 -41.55 33.39 5.00
N PHE A 22 -40.66 33.76 4.08
CA PHE A 22 -39.70 34.84 4.26
C PHE A 22 -40.36 36.26 4.27
N CYS A 23 -41.43 36.45 3.50
CA CYS A 23 -42.11 37.74 3.43
C CYS A 23 -43.01 38.00 4.66
N ASN A 24 -43.56 36.97 5.32
CA ASN A 24 -44.39 37.10 6.52
C ASN A 24 -43.56 37.40 7.79
N SER A 25 -42.24 37.05 7.80
CA SER A 25 -41.37 37.39 8.94
C SER A 25 -40.94 38.85 8.98
N MET A 26 -41.15 39.61 7.89
CA MET A 26 -40.87 41.05 7.85
C MET A 26 -42.02 41.94 8.40
N LEU A 27 -43.22 41.38 8.60
CA LEU A 27 -44.42 42.17 9.05
C LEU A 27 -44.70 42.09 10.55
N TYR A 28 -44.04 41.21 11.28
CA TYR A 28 -44.08 41.20 12.74
C TYR A 28 -42.77 41.72 13.29
N GLY A 29 -42.76 42.97 13.71
CA GLY A 29 -41.62 43.63 14.32
C GLY A 29 -41.14 42.93 15.60
N VAL A 30 -40.29 41.93 15.45
CA VAL A 30 -39.49 41.38 16.55
C VAL A 30 -38.28 42.30 16.72
N LYS A 31 -38.35 43.18 17.74
CA LYS A 31 -37.21 43.96 18.18
C LYS A 31 -36.07 43.01 18.57
N GLY A 32 -34.94 43.11 17.85
CA GLY A 32 -33.60 42.91 18.40
C GLY A 32 -33.23 41.53 18.83
N ALA A 33 -33.06 40.62 17.87
CA ALA A 33 -31.91 39.68 17.94
C ALA A 33 -30.97 40.07 16.81
N THR A 34 -29.91 40.79 17.12
CA THR A 34 -28.74 40.86 16.26
C THR A 34 -28.22 39.44 16.15
N VAL A 35 -28.58 38.75 15.06
CA VAL A 35 -27.81 37.59 14.60
C VAL A 35 -26.44 38.17 14.32
N SER A 36 -25.58 38.08 15.33
CA SER A 36 -24.15 38.24 15.13
C SER A 36 -23.80 37.23 14.03
N ALA A 37 -23.54 37.73 12.83
CA ALA A 37 -22.95 36.92 11.79
C ALA A 37 -21.71 36.31 12.45
N MET A 38 -21.75 34.97 12.71
CA MET A 38 -20.53 34.28 13.08
C MET A 38 -19.51 34.67 12.03
N PRO A 39 -18.33 35.15 12.42
CA PRO A 39 -17.30 35.48 11.45
C PRO A 39 -17.18 34.25 10.59
N PHE A 40 -17.33 34.41 9.27
CA PHE A 40 -16.88 33.44 8.30
C PHE A 40 -15.41 33.20 8.70
N TYR A 41 -15.17 32.12 9.44
CA TYR A 41 -13.82 31.70 9.69
C TYR A 41 -13.21 31.59 8.31
N ASP A 42 -12.21 32.43 8.04
CA ASP A 42 -11.37 32.34 6.86
C ASP A 42 -10.73 30.95 6.88
N LEU A 43 -11.41 29.99 6.22
CA LEU A 43 -11.01 28.59 6.08
C LEU A 43 -9.83 28.45 5.11
N GLN A 44 -9.14 29.57 4.81
CA GLN A 44 -7.81 29.47 4.22
C GLN A 44 -6.90 28.89 5.30
N PRO A 45 -6.43 27.64 5.14
CA PRO A 45 -5.57 27.02 6.13
C PRO A 45 -4.24 27.78 6.15
N LYS A 46 -4.13 28.68 7.12
CA LYS A 46 -2.90 29.43 7.37
C LYS A 46 -1.79 28.42 7.66
N ASN A 47 -0.80 28.34 6.77
CA ASN A 47 0.41 27.52 6.87
C ASN A 47 0.24 26.01 6.66
N ILE A 48 -0.43 25.55 5.60
CA ILE A 48 -0.27 24.17 5.14
C ILE A 48 1.10 24.01 4.48
N VAL A 49 1.93 23.16 5.09
CA VAL A 49 3.27 22.81 4.59
C VAL A 49 3.37 21.29 4.40
N LYS A 50 4.39 20.84 3.69
CA LYS A 50 4.74 19.42 3.68
C LYS A 50 5.26 19.04 5.07
N ARG A 51 4.41 18.37 5.85
CA ARG A 51 4.67 17.94 7.22
C ARG A 51 5.63 16.77 7.27
N ALA A 52 5.44 15.79 6.38
CA ALA A 52 6.31 14.61 6.25
C ALA A 52 6.25 14.07 4.83
N SER A 53 7.26 13.27 4.48
CA SER A 53 7.32 12.53 3.23
C SER A 53 8.04 11.21 3.43
N PHE A 54 7.59 10.18 2.74
CA PHE A 54 8.27 8.90 2.67
C PHE A 54 8.21 8.32 1.26
N TYR A 55 9.20 7.52 0.90
CA TYR A 55 9.23 6.86 -0.41
C TYR A 55 9.72 5.42 -0.31
N THR A 56 9.29 4.60 -1.26
CA THR A 56 9.79 3.24 -1.50
C THR A 56 10.08 3.06 -2.98
N SER A 57 11.00 2.15 -3.32
CA SER A 57 11.43 1.90 -4.69
C SER A 57 10.88 0.58 -5.23
N TYR A 58 10.56 0.54 -6.54
CA TYR A 58 10.04 -0.66 -7.22
C TYR A 58 10.44 -0.77 -8.71
N PRO A 59 11.70 -0.45 -9.12
CA PRO A 59 12.09 -0.33 -10.53
C PRO A 59 11.95 -1.65 -11.30
N SER A 60 12.25 -2.78 -10.66
CA SER A 60 12.20 -4.14 -11.25
C SER A 60 10.82 -4.80 -11.17
N SER A 61 9.77 -4.06 -10.82
CA SER A 61 8.40 -4.58 -10.81
C SER A 61 7.84 -4.77 -12.21
N SER A 62 6.95 -5.77 -12.38
CA SER A 62 6.21 -5.95 -13.64
C SER A 62 5.29 -4.75 -13.91
N ASP A 63 4.85 -4.59 -15.15
CA ASP A 63 3.98 -3.48 -15.55
C ASP A 63 2.59 -3.57 -14.89
N GLU A 64 2.09 -4.78 -14.63
CA GLU A 64 0.84 -5.02 -13.88
C GLU A 64 0.98 -4.50 -12.45
N ARG A 65 2.10 -4.79 -11.78
CA ARG A 65 2.39 -4.31 -10.43
C ARG A 65 2.52 -2.78 -10.39
N LYS A 66 3.22 -2.20 -11.36
CA LYS A 66 3.36 -0.73 -11.51
C LYS A 66 2.00 -0.07 -11.72
N SER A 67 1.15 -0.67 -12.57
CA SER A 67 -0.23 -0.22 -12.82
C SER A 67 -1.08 -0.25 -11.53
N ASN A 68 -1.00 -1.33 -10.74
CA ASN A 68 -1.71 -1.46 -9.47
C ASN A 68 -1.29 -0.40 -8.45
N ILE A 69 0.02 -0.14 -8.34
CA ILE A 69 0.58 0.92 -7.47
C ILE A 69 0.04 2.29 -7.89
N ALA A 70 0.11 2.61 -9.19
CA ALA A 70 -0.39 3.88 -9.72
C ALA A 70 -1.89 4.06 -9.47
N LEU A 71 -2.69 3.00 -9.63
CA LEU A 71 -4.13 3.04 -9.40
C LEU A 71 -4.47 3.29 -7.92
N ALA A 72 -3.82 2.59 -7.00
CA ALA A 72 -3.99 2.81 -5.57
C ALA A 72 -3.54 4.23 -5.16
N CYS A 73 -2.43 4.72 -5.72
CA CYS A 73 -1.98 6.11 -5.53
C CYS A 73 -3.02 7.12 -6.01
N LYS A 74 -3.60 6.91 -7.18
CA LYS A 74 -4.65 7.78 -7.73
C LYS A 74 -5.84 7.89 -6.77
N SER A 75 -6.26 6.78 -6.16
CA SER A 75 -7.38 6.77 -5.19
C SER A 75 -7.05 7.52 -3.90
N LEU A 76 -5.78 7.52 -3.48
CA LEU A 76 -5.33 8.20 -2.26
C LEU A 76 -5.02 9.69 -2.48
N ASN A 77 -4.69 10.09 -3.71
CA ASN A 77 -4.17 11.43 -3.98
C ASN A 77 -5.19 12.53 -3.67
N ASN A 78 -4.74 13.56 -2.97
CA ASN A 78 -5.54 14.69 -2.48
C ASN A 78 -6.65 14.30 -1.49
N THR A 79 -6.53 13.14 -0.81
CA THR A 79 -7.46 12.80 0.27
C THR A 79 -7.28 13.79 1.43
N LEU A 80 -8.38 14.43 1.82
CA LEU A 80 -8.48 15.28 2.99
C LEU A 80 -8.91 14.43 4.20
N VAL A 81 -8.24 14.62 5.33
CA VAL A 81 -8.64 14.03 6.62
C VAL A 81 -8.84 15.16 7.61
N ASP A 82 -10.08 15.37 8.02
CA ASP A 82 -10.46 16.44 8.95
C ASP A 82 -9.84 16.24 10.34
N VAL A 83 -9.86 17.30 11.15
CA VAL A 83 -9.41 17.26 12.54
C VAL A 83 -10.21 16.21 13.32
N ASN A 84 -9.50 15.34 14.03
CA ASN A 84 -10.04 14.15 14.72
C ASN A 84 -10.72 13.12 13.80
N GLY A 85 -10.66 13.32 12.47
CA GLY A 85 -11.17 12.36 11.49
C GLY A 85 -10.29 11.13 11.44
N GLU A 86 -10.92 9.95 11.29
CA GLU A 86 -10.23 8.68 11.06
C GLU A 86 -10.13 8.40 9.56
N PHE A 87 -8.93 8.09 9.11
CA PHE A 87 -8.65 7.59 7.77
C PHE A 87 -8.65 6.06 7.78
N SER A 88 -9.18 5.45 6.70
CA SER A 88 -9.10 4.02 6.40
C SER A 88 -8.58 3.83 4.98
N PHE A 89 -7.49 3.07 4.85
CA PHE A 89 -6.90 2.76 3.54
C PHE A 89 -7.87 1.94 2.67
N ASN A 90 -8.46 0.89 3.25
CA ASN A 90 -9.38 0.03 2.52
C ASN A 90 -10.63 0.77 2.04
N LYS A 91 -11.17 1.68 2.87
CA LYS A 91 -12.33 2.51 2.49
C LYS A 91 -11.98 3.48 1.35
N THR A 92 -10.78 4.07 1.38
CA THR A 92 -10.36 5.08 0.40
C THR A 92 -9.96 4.45 -0.94
N VAL A 93 -9.19 3.36 -0.91
CA VAL A 93 -8.72 2.68 -2.12
C VAL A 93 -9.79 1.80 -2.74
N GLY A 94 -10.70 1.26 -1.93
CA GLY A 94 -11.78 0.40 -2.38
C GLY A 94 -11.35 -1.03 -2.68
N ALA A 95 -12.24 -1.78 -3.34
CA ALA A 95 -12.01 -3.17 -3.69
C ALA A 95 -10.97 -3.32 -4.80
N ARG A 96 -9.98 -4.18 -4.57
CA ARG A 96 -8.90 -4.50 -5.51
C ARG A 96 -9.34 -5.64 -6.42
N THR A 97 -10.14 -5.33 -7.44
CA THR A 97 -10.70 -6.28 -8.41
C THR A 97 -10.32 -5.89 -9.83
N GLU A 98 -10.38 -6.84 -10.76
CA GLU A 98 -10.17 -6.59 -12.18
C GLU A 98 -11.18 -5.59 -12.74
N LYS A 99 -12.43 -5.65 -12.27
CA LYS A 99 -13.49 -4.67 -12.62
C LYS A 99 -13.08 -3.23 -12.28
N ASN A 100 -12.30 -3.05 -11.24
CA ASN A 100 -11.78 -1.74 -10.81
C ASN A 100 -10.42 -1.41 -11.46
N GLY A 101 -9.95 -2.21 -12.44
CA GLY A 101 -8.73 -1.99 -13.19
C GLY A 101 -7.46 -2.55 -12.54
N TYR A 102 -7.57 -3.29 -11.43
CA TYR A 102 -6.41 -3.96 -10.84
C TYR A 102 -6.07 -5.21 -11.64
N LYS A 103 -4.77 -5.46 -11.80
CA LYS A 103 -4.22 -6.58 -12.56
C LYS A 103 -3.65 -7.65 -11.64
N THR A 104 -3.59 -8.88 -12.14
CA THR A 104 -2.90 -9.99 -11.48
C THR A 104 -1.40 -9.72 -11.43
N SER A 105 -0.80 -9.91 -10.25
CA SER A 105 0.65 -9.80 -10.00
C SER A 105 0.98 -10.57 -8.72
N LYS A 106 2.26 -10.66 -8.33
CA LYS A 106 2.66 -11.39 -7.13
C LYS A 106 2.12 -10.74 -5.86
N ILE A 107 1.42 -11.54 -5.04
CA ILE A 107 0.92 -11.23 -3.71
C ILE A 107 1.44 -12.24 -2.70
N ILE A 108 1.35 -11.95 -1.39
CA ILE A 108 1.71 -12.87 -0.32
C ILE A 108 0.43 -13.44 0.28
N VAL A 109 0.24 -14.77 0.19
CA VAL A 109 -0.87 -15.49 0.79
C VAL A 109 -0.31 -16.72 1.53
N GLY A 110 -0.68 -16.89 2.80
CA GLY A 110 -0.26 -18.05 3.59
C GLY A 110 1.27 -18.18 3.76
N GLY A 111 2.03 -17.09 3.60
CA GLY A 111 3.50 -17.13 3.65
C GLY A 111 4.15 -17.54 2.33
N GLU A 112 3.43 -17.49 1.22
CA GLU A 112 3.95 -17.77 -0.12
C GLU A 112 3.65 -16.64 -1.09
N PHE A 113 4.52 -16.49 -2.11
CA PHE A 113 4.26 -15.58 -3.24
C PHE A 113 3.44 -16.32 -4.28
N VAL A 114 2.21 -15.87 -4.49
CA VAL A 114 1.27 -16.42 -5.48
C VAL A 114 0.81 -15.31 -6.43
N ASP A 115 0.25 -15.70 -7.57
CA ASP A 115 -0.39 -14.76 -8.46
C ASP A 115 -1.79 -14.38 -7.92
N GLY A 116 -2.07 -13.08 -7.88
CA GLY A 116 -3.34 -12.56 -7.39
C GLY A 116 -3.56 -11.11 -7.76
N VAL A 117 -4.83 -10.70 -7.78
CA VAL A 117 -5.21 -9.35 -8.19
C VAL A 117 -4.79 -8.32 -7.14
N GLY A 118 -4.17 -7.21 -7.57
CA GLY A 118 -3.79 -6.10 -6.70
C GLY A 118 -2.39 -6.19 -6.10
N GLY A 119 -1.51 -7.06 -6.62
CA GLY A 119 -0.11 -7.10 -6.19
C GLY A 119 0.54 -5.72 -6.31
N GLY A 120 1.21 -5.27 -5.24
CA GLY A 120 1.81 -3.93 -5.12
C GLY A 120 1.05 -2.97 -4.19
N VAL A 121 -0.25 -3.17 -3.94
CA VAL A 121 -1.06 -2.26 -3.10
C VAL A 121 -0.55 -2.18 -1.66
N CYS A 122 -0.04 -3.28 -1.08
CA CYS A 122 0.58 -3.26 0.25
C CYS A 122 1.87 -2.41 0.31
N GLN A 123 2.55 -2.17 -0.80
CA GLN A 123 3.66 -1.21 -0.84
C GLN A 123 3.14 0.22 -0.73
N VAL A 124 1.97 0.52 -1.27
CA VAL A 124 1.33 1.85 -1.13
C VAL A 124 0.91 2.09 0.31
N SER A 125 0.24 1.13 0.96
CA SER A 125 -0.14 1.25 2.38
C SER A 125 1.09 1.36 3.29
N THR A 126 2.15 0.60 3.03
CA THR A 126 3.42 0.69 3.75
C THR A 126 4.07 2.07 3.60
N THR A 127 4.09 2.62 2.39
CA THR A 127 4.67 3.96 2.16
C THR A 127 3.85 5.03 2.88
N LEU A 128 2.52 4.93 2.84
CA LEU A 128 1.62 5.81 3.59
C LEU A 128 1.83 5.69 5.11
N TYR A 129 1.88 4.47 5.65
CA TYR A 129 2.13 4.21 7.06
C TYR A 129 3.36 4.95 7.57
N ASN A 130 4.46 4.86 6.82
CA ASN A 130 5.71 5.51 7.19
C ASN A 130 5.64 7.04 7.10
N ALA A 131 4.95 7.59 6.10
CA ALA A 131 4.69 9.02 6.01
C ALA A 131 3.84 9.52 7.19
N VAL A 132 2.82 8.74 7.58
CA VAL A 132 1.94 9.00 8.74
C VAL A 132 2.73 9.01 10.05
N LEU A 133 3.61 8.02 10.27
CA LEU A 133 4.47 7.96 11.45
C LEU A 133 5.40 9.17 11.54
N LEU A 134 6.04 9.54 10.41
CA LEU A 134 6.92 10.70 10.33
C LEU A 134 6.18 12.03 10.47
N ALA A 135 4.88 12.06 10.14
CA ALA A 135 3.99 13.19 10.37
C ALA A 135 3.53 13.30 11.84
N GLY A 136 3.85 12.34 12.70
CA GLY A 136 3.43 12.31 14.10
C GLY A 136 1.93 12.06 14.29
N LEU A 137 1.27 11.42 13.32
CA LEU A 137 -0.15 11.08 13.39
C LEU A 137 -0.38 9.78 14.18
N LYS A 138 -1.57 9.64 14.75
CA LYS A 138 -1.93 8.51 15.60
C LYS A 138 -2.46 7.34 14.74
N VAL A 139 -1.62 6.32 14.53
CA VAL A 139 -2.04 5.06 13.91
C VAL A 139 -2.94 4.29 14.86
N THR A 140 -4.11 3.83 14.39
CA THR A 140 -5.11 3.06 15.14
C THR A 140 -5.17 1.61 14.71
N GLU A 141 -4.79 1.29 13.46
CA GLU A 141 -4.71 -0.08 12.94
C GLU A 141 -3.55 -0.22 11.95
N CYS A 142 -2.75 -1.27 12.10
CA CYS A 142 -1.67 -1.64 11.18
C CYS A 142 -1.27 -3.10 11.42
N HIS A 143 -1.09 -3.86 10.36
CA HIS A 143 -0.75 -5.27 10.39
C HIS A 143 0.58 -5.54 9.69
N PRO A 144 1.44 -6.45 10.21
CA PRO A 144 2.64 -6.89 9.51
C PRO A 144 2.29 -7.88 8.39
N HIS A 145 3.19 -8.00 7.41
CA HIS A 145 3.15 -9.15 6.51
C HIS A 145 3.60 -10.42 7.25
N SER A 146 3.21 -11.58 6.72
CA SER A 146 3.68 -12.87 7.23
C SER A 146 5.15 -13.15 6.90
N LEU A 147 5.68 -12.54 5.84
CA LEU A 147 7.07 -12.63 5.38
C LEU A 147 7.72 -11.25 5.38
N PRO A 148 9.05 -11.17 5.57
CA PRO A 148 9.77 -9.91 5.36
C PRO A 148 9.61 -9.43 3.92
N VAL A 149 9.32 -8.15 3.74
CA VAL A 149 9.27 -7.50 2.42
C VAL A 149 10.55 -6.69 2.19
N SER A 150 11.04 -6.66 0.94
CA SER A 150 12.35 -6.10 0.62
C SER A 150 12.39 -4.56 0.53
N TYR A 151 11.24 -3.92 0.37
CA TYR A 151 11.16 -2.47 0.13
C TYR A 151 11.10 -1.62 1.41
N ILE A 152 11.11 -2.25 2.59
CA ILE A 152 11.05 -1.56 3.90
C ILE A 152 11.75 -2.37 4.98
N ALA A 153 12.30 -1.70 5.99
CA ALA A 153 12.83 -2.36 7.17
C ALA A 153 11.72 -3.06 7.99
N PRO A 154 12.01 -4.19 8.65
CA PRO A 154 11.06 -4.90 9.50
C PRO A 154 10.39 -3.99 10.53
N SER A 155 9.16 -4.30 10.92
CA SER A 155 8.28 -3.53 11.82
C SER A 155 7.85 -2.15 11.30
N PHE A 156 8.06 -1.87 9.99
CA PHE A 156 7.58 -0.66 9.33
C PHE A 156 6.76 -0.94 8.07
N ASP A 157 6.40 -2.17 7.82
CA ASP A 157 5.45 -2.56 6.78
C ASP A 157 4.00 -2.42 7.28
N ALA A 158 3.07 -2.28 6.35
CA ALA A 158 1.64 -2.23 6.61
C ALA A 158 0.91 -3.08 5.58
N MET A 159 0.60 -4.31 5.93
CA MET A 159 -0.21 -5.20 5.13
C MET A 159 -1.67 -4.77 5.18
N VAL A 160 -2.33 -4.77 4.04
CA VAL A 160 -3.75 -4.52 3.89
C VAL A 160 -4.42 -5.62 3.09
N ASN A 161 -5.61 -6.02 3.54
CA ASN A 161 -6.43 -7.01 2.87
C ASN A 161 -7.91 -6.61 3.01
N SER A 162 -8.70 -6.85 1.97
CA SER A 162 -10.15 -6.61 2.02
C SER A 162 -10.79 -7.61 3.00
N GLY A 163 -11.32 -7.11 4.10
CA GLY A 163 -12.08 -7.91 5.04
C GLY A 163 -11.47 -8.06 6.44
N TYR A 164 -10.13 -8.07 6.62
CA TYR A 164 -9.58 -8.29 7.95
C TYR A 164 -8.36 -7.45 8.34
N ALA A 165 -7.69 -6.79 7.41
CA ALA A 165 -6.50 -5.97 7.71
C ALA A 165 -6.57 -4.63 7.01
N ASP A 166 -6.48 -3.55 7.77
CA ASP A 166 -6.50 -2.18 7.27
C ASP A 166 -5.32 -1.39 7.80
N LEU A 167 -5.01 -0.28 7.15
CA LEU A 167 -4.19 0.77 7.71
C LEU A 167 -5.12 1.93 8.08
N ARG A 168 -5.21 2.22 9.37
CA ARG A 168 -6.04 3.30 9.90
C ARG A 168 -5.22 4.24 10.76
N PHE A 169 -5.55 5.52 10.70
CA PHE A 169 -4.98 6.53 11.57
C PHE A 169 -5.95 7.69 11.79
N ILE A 170 -5.75 8.44 12.85
CA ILE A 170 -6.51 9.64 13.19
C ILE A 170 -5.66 10.87 12.94
N ASN A 171 -6.25 11.87 12.33
CA ASN A 171 -5.66 13.21 12.31
C ASN A 171 -5.81 13.87 13.71
N ASN A 172 -4.79 13.70 14.54
CA ASN A 172 -4.69 14.27 15.88
C ASN A 172 -4.04 15.64 15.90
N THR A 173 -4.06 16.36 14.78
CA THR A 173 -3.57 17.75 14.67
C THR A 173 -4.71 18.75 14.79
N HIS A 174 -4.39 20.06 14.79
CA HIS A 174 -5.40 21.12 14.94
C HIS A 174 -5.99 21.59 13.61
N ASN A 175 -5.44 21.11 12.48
CA ASN A 175 -5.88 21.46 11.14
C ASN A 175 -6.10 20.21 10.29
N PRO A 176 -6.94 20.26 9.24
CA PRO A 176 -7.04 19.19 8.27
C PRO A 176 -5.68 18.84 7.66
N ILE A 177 -5.47 17.59 7.32
CA ILE A 177 -4.30 17.12 6.59
C ILE A 177 -4.68 16.64 5.18
N ILE A 178 -3.74 16.72 4.26
CA ILE A 178 -3.90 16.26 2.88
C ILE A 178 -2.84 15.21 2.58
N ILE A 179 -3.27 14.08 2.02
CA ILE A 179 -2.39 13.03 1.51
C ILE A 179 -2.11 13.32 0.04
N LYS A 180 -0.84 13.44 -0.35
CA LYS A 180 -0.44 13.54 -1.76
C LYS A 180 0.44 12.36 -2.14
N THR A 181 0.21 11.81 -3.32
CA THR A 181 0.90 10.61 -3.80
C THR A 181 1.54 10.84 -5.16
N PHE A 182 2.71 10.25 -5.37
CA PHE A 182 3.49 10.33 -6.60
C PHE A 182 4.05 8.95 -6.91
N ALA A 183 3.75 8.41 -8.07
CA ALA A 183 4.24 7.13 -8.56
C ALA A 183 4.72 7.30 -10.00
N ASP A 184 6.02 7.09 -10.26
CA ASP A 184 6.66 7.31 -11.55
C ASP A 184 7.07 6.03 -12.29
N GLY A 185 6.64 4.85 -11.78
CA GLY A 185 7.01 3.54 -12.32
C GLY A 185 8.28 2.95 -11.70
N THR A 186 9.04 3.71 -10.94
CA THR A 186 10.27 3.29 -10.23
C THR A 186 10.24 3.61 -8.75
N THR A 187 9.63 4.73 -8.40
CA THR A 187 9.56 5.26 -7.04
C THR A 187 8.12 5.63 -6.71
N LEU A 188 7.71 5.24 -5.52
CA LEU A 188 6.47 5.64 -4.88
C LEU A 188 6.80 6.60 -3.74
N ARG A 189 6.29 7.83 -3.81
CA ARG A 189 6.41 8.82 -2.74
C ARG A 189 5.04 9.24 -2.24
N ILE A 190 4.89 9.33 -0.93
CA ILE A 190 3.69 9.84 -0.26
C ILE A 190 4.09 10.97 0.67
N GLU A 191 3.34 12.05 0.59
CA GLU A 191 3.52 13.25 1.41
C GLU A 191 2.27 13.52 2.24
N ILE A 192 2.47 13.87 3.49
CA ILE A 192 1.42 14.41 4.39
C ILE A 192 1.62 15.91 4.47
N TRP A 193 0.58 16.64 4.08
CA TRP A 193 0.54 18.10 4.15
C TRP A 193 -0.39 18.54 5.28
N GLY A 194 0.00 19.54 6.02
CA GLY A 194 -0.76 20.05 7.17
C GLY A 194 0.02 21.12 7.91
N GLU A 195 -0.34 21.40 9.15
CA GLU A 195 0.41 22.33 10.01
C GLU A 195 1.88 21.90 10.20
N PRO A 196 2.82 22.84 10.40
CA PRO A 196 4.22 22.52 10.61
C PRO A 196 4.44 21.62 11.82
N LEU A 197 5.45 20.72 11.73
CA LEU A 197 5.91 19.94 12.87
C LEU A 197 6.78 20.81 13.80
N THR A 198 6.53 20.73 15.09
CA THR A 198 7.41 21.28 16.13
C THR A 198 8.42 20.27 16.64
N VAL A 199 8.25 18.99 16.29
CA VAL A 199 9.07 17.84 16.69
C VAL A 199 9.40 17.04 15.44
N LYS A 200 10.65 16.65 15.26
CA LYS A 200 11.08 15.78 14.16
C LYS A 200 10.93 14.32 14.60
N TYR A 201 10.32 13.50 13.76
CA TYR A 201 10.20 12.06 13.97
C TYR A 201 11.16 11.29 13.07
N SER A 202 11.75 10.24 13.61
CA SER A 202 12.54 9.27 12.86
C SER A 202 12.17 7.85 13.30
N ARG A 203 12.57 6.86 12.50
CA ARG A 203 12.22 5.45 12.68
C ARG A 203 13.47 4.65 12.98
N GLN A 204 13.36 3.65 13.85
CA GLN A 204 14.42 2.70 14.14
C GLN A 204 13.83 1.28 14.15
N SER A 205 14.35 0.40 13.31
CA SER A 205 14.04 -1.03 13.29
C SER A 205 15.19 -1.79 13.93
N ILE A 206 14.87 -2.71 14.83
CA ILE A 206 15.83 -3.59 15.49
C ILE A 206 15.39 -5.02 15.24
N VAL A 207 16.23 -5.82 14.58
CA VAL A 207 16.04 -7.27 14.49
C VAL A 207 16.44 -7.86 15.83
N THR A 208 15.52 -8.58 16.47
CA THR A 208 15.69 -9.13 17.83
C THR A 208 15.99 -10.62 17.83
N GLY A 209 15.81 -11.30 16.71
CA GLY A 209 16.12 -12.72 16.56
C GLY A 209 15.90 -13.20 15.15
N GLU A 210 16.49 -14.34 14.82
CA GLU A 210 16.33 -15.05 13.56
C GLU A 210 15.55 -16.34 13.78
N ILE A 211 14.76 -16.74 12.76
CA ILE A 211 14.01 -17.97 12.73
C ILE A 211 14.61 -18.80 11.58
N PRO A 212 15.32 -19.90 11.86
CA PRO A 212 15.96 -20.70 10.82
C PRO A 212 14.96 -21.15 9.76
N ALA A 213 15.39 -21.14 8.51
CA ALA A 213 14.60 -21.68 7.42
C ALA A 213 14.40 -23.18 7.62
N PRO A 214 13.18 -23.71 7.36
CA PRO A 214 12.97 -25.15 7.34
C PRO A 214 13.81 -25.81 6.23
N THR A 215 14.11 -27.10 6.38
CA THR A 215 14.75 -27.91 5.34
C THR A 215 13.97 -27.81 4.02
N GLU A 216 14.67 -27.69 2.90
CA GLU A 216 14.07 -27.64 1.58
C GLU A 216 13.14 -28.84 1.34
N GLN A 217 12.05 -28.59 0.66
CA GLN A 217 11.14 -29.63 0.18
C GLN A 217 11.59 -30.06 -1.20
N GLU A 218 11.84 -31.35 -1.39
CA GLU A 218 12.08 -31.97 -2.68
C GLU A 218 10.78 -32.59 -3.19
N VAL A 219 10.46 -32.38 -4.45
CA VAL A 219 9.26 -32.91 -5.12
C VAL A 219 9.69 -33.47 -6.45
N LEU A 220 9.34 -34.75 -6.72
CA LEU A 220 9.61 -35.40 -8.01
C LEU A 220 8.66 -34.80 -9.08
N ASP A 221 9.19 -34.57 -10.28
CA ASP A 221 8.39 -34.12 -11.44
C ASP A 221 7.63 -35.33 -12.05
N GLU A 222 6.64 -35.83 -11.28
CA GLU A 222 5.80 -36.96 -11.71
C GLU A 222 4.91 -36.62 -12.93
N LYS A 223 4.60 -35.36 -13.14
CA LYS A 223 3.73 -34.91 -14.22
C LYS A 223 4.46 -34.52 -15.50
N GLY A 224 5.80 -34.47 -15.46
CA GLY A 224 6.61 -34.03 -16.58
C GLY A 224 6.41 -32.54 -16.92
N GLU A 225 6.16 -31.72 -15.92
CA GLU A 225 6.01 -30.27 -16.11
C GLU A 225 7.32 -29.62 -16.57
N TYR A 226 8.46 -30.31 -16.35
CA TYR A 226 9.81 -29.90 -16.71
C TYR A 226 10.49 -30.94 -17.62
N PRO A 227 10.09 -31.08 -18.89
CA PRO A 227 10.52 -32.19 -19.76
C PRO A 227 12.02 -32.21 -20.06
N MET A 228 12.74 -31.12 -19.80
CA MET A 228 14.21 -31.04 -19.94
C MET A 228 14.94 -31.28 -18.63
N LEU A 229 14.24 -31.60 -17.55
CA LEU A 229 14.81 -31.92 -16.25
C LEU A 229 14.93 -33.45 -16.13
N TYR A 230 16.12 -33.97 -16.43
CA TYR A 230 16.37 -35.41 -16.46
C TYR A 230 16.49 -36.00 -15.05
N GLN A 231 16.37 -37.32 -14.97
CA GLN A 231 16.48 -38.05 -13.72
C GLN A 231 17.77 -37.69 -12.95
N GLY A 232 17.59 -37.21 -11.71
CA GLY A 232 18.67 -36.76 -10.83
C GLY A 232 19.03 -35.28 -10.97
N ASP A 233 18.52 -34.57 -11.99
CA ASP A 233 18.67 -33.11 -12.08
C ASP A 233 17.82 -32.42 -11.04
N ARG A 234 18.25 -31.24 -10.57
CA ARG A 234 17.60 -30.47 -9.53
C ARG A 234 17.30 -29.06 -10.04
N LEU A 235 16.03 -28.65 -9.96
CA LEU A 235 15.61 -27.30 -10.28
C LEU A 235 15.10 -26.60 -9.02
N VAL A 236 15.78 -25.53 -8.62
CA VAL A 236 15.34 -24.73 -7.48
C VAL A 236 14.22 -23.80 -7.92
N ILE A 237 13.00 -24.12 -7.52
CA ILE A 237 11.81 -23.28 -7.77
C ILE A 237 11.75 -22.11 -6.79
N ARG A 238 12.18 -22.37 -5.56
CA ARG A 238 12.16 -21.37 -4.48
C ARG A 238 13.29 -21.65 -3.49
N TYR A 239 14.09 -20.62 -3.22
CA TYR A 239 15.11 -20.69 -2.18
C TYR A 239 14.50 -20.59 -0.78
N SER A 240 15.08 -21.33 0.17
CA SER A 240 14.78 -21.17 1.59
C SER A 240 15.13 -19.76 2.05
N LYS A 241 14.32 -19.20 2.94
CA LYS A 241 14.59 -17.87 3.57
C LYS A 241 14.40 -17.96 5.07
N THR A 242 15.34 -17.40 5.79
CA THR A 242 15.26 -17.20 7.24
C THR A 242 14.15 -16.20 7.58
N GLY A 243 13.35 -16.53 8.56
CA GLY A 243 12.42 -15.59 9.17
C GLY A 243 13.11 -14.77 10.25
N LEU A 244 12.41 -13.83 10.85
CA LEU A 244 12.98 -12.98 11.90
C LEU A 244 11.90 -12.45 12.87
N THR A 245 12.36 -12.00 14.04
CA THR A 245 11.60 -11.14 14.94
C THR A 245 12.22 -9.75 14.97
N SER A 246 11.40 -8.73 15.13
CA SER A 246 11.88 -7.35 15.14
C SER A 246 11.02 -6.43 16.00
N GLU A 247 11.58 -5.31 16.36
CA GLU A 247 10.90 -4.23 17.05
C GLU A 247 11.06 -2.92 16.29
N GLY A 248 9.95 -2.18 16.17
CA GLY A 248 9.91 -0.85 15.56
C GLY A 248 9.77 0.24 16.61
N PHE A 249 10.58 1.30 16.46
CA PHE A 249 10.57 2.46 17.35
C PHE A 249 10.41 3.75 16.57
N ILE A 250 9.70 4.70 17.17
CA ILE A 250 9.68 6.10 16.74
C ILE A 250 10.47 6.92 17.75
N VAL A 251 11.43 7.67 17.23
CA VAL A 251 12.25 8.61 17.99
C VAL A 251 11.78 10.02 17.68
N ALA A 252 11.35 10.74 18.72
CA ALA A 252 10.99 12.14 18.63
C ALA A 252 12.16 13.02 19.07
N THR A 253 12.50 14.04 18.26
CA THR A 253 13.58 14.98 18.55
C THR A 253 13.11 16.43 18.43
N LYS A 254 13.60 17.32 19.29
CA LYS A 254 13.37 18.76 19.21
C LYS A 254 14.69 19.50 19.36
N ASN A 255 14.99 20.40 18.42
CA ASN A 255 16.25 21.15 18.40
C ASN A 255 17.50 20.23 18.46
N GLY A 256 17.44 19.08 17.77
CA GLY A 256 18.51 18.09 17.74
C GLY A 256 18.65 17.21 18.99
N LYS A 257 17.84 17.44 20.03
CA LYS A 257 17.87 16.64 21.27
C LYS A 257 16.74 15.61 21.28
N PRO A 258 17.00 14.34 21.68
CA PRO A 258 15.96 13.34 21.86
C PRO A 258 14.94 13.79 22.91
N LEU A 259 13.64 13.69 22.59
CA LEU A 259 12.54 13.90 23.54
C LEU A 259 11.99 12.57 24.04
N SER A 260 11.81 11.61 23.15
CA SER A 260 11.29 10.30 23.49
C SER A 260 11.68 9.25 22.47
N VAL A 261 11.75 8.00 22.92
CA VAL A 261 11.82 6.79 22.10
C VAL A 261 10.63 5.94 22.49
N LYS A 262 9.79 5.64 21.51
CA LYS A 262 8.58 4.85 21.74
C LYS A 262 8.59 3.60 20.86
N LYS A 263 8.52 2.42 21.48
CA LYS A 263 8.23 1.19 20.76
C LYS A 263 6.81 1.24 20.25
N ILE A 264 6.64 1.03 18.94
CA ILE A 264 5.33 1.07 18.27
C ILE A 264 4.82 -0.33 17.92
N ARG A 265 5.72 -1.28 17.65
CA ARG A 265 5.40 -2.66 17.26
C ARG A 265 6.49 -3.63 17.69
N SER A 266 6.09 -4.90 17.86
CA SER A 266 6.98 -6.07 17.88
C SER A 266 6.37 -7.08 16.92
N ASP A 267 7.14 -7.55 15.95
CA ASP A 267 6.65 -8.39 14.87
C ASP A 267 7.46 -9.66 14.73
N LYS A 268 6.79 -10.69 14.19
CA LYS A 268 7.38 -11.95 13.77
C LYS A 268 7.08 -12.16 12.28
N TYR A 269 8.14 -12.38 11.51
CA TYR A 269 8.07 -12.75 10.10
C TYR A 269 8.48 -14.20 9.95
N ASN A 270 7.66 -15.00 9.29
CA ASN A 270 7.90 -16.43 9.15
C ASN A 270 9.11 -16.72 8.28
N ALA A 271 9.79 -17.81 8.58
CA ALA A 271 10.74 -18.43 7.65
C ALA A 271 9.98 -19.06 6.47
N GLN A 272 10.61 -19.11 5.30
CA GLN A 272 10.05 -19.71 4.10
C GLN A 272 10.85 -20.95 3.74
N ARG A 273 10.17 -22.08 3.54
CA ARG A 273 10.77 -23.33 3.07
C ARG A 273 11.13 -23.20 1.60
N GLY A 274 12.30 -23.70 1.21
CA GLY A 274 12.70 -23.88 -0.17
C GLY A 274 11.90 -24.98 -0.86
N LEU A 275 11.80 -24.91 -2.18
CA LEU A 275 11.18 -25.93 -3.02
C LEU A 275 12.14 -26.27 -4.18
N VAL A 276 12.46 -27.53 -4.30
CA VAL A 276 13.31 -28.10 -5.35
C VAL A 276 12.51 -29.15 -6.08
N VAL A 277 12.45 -29.06 -7.41
CA VAL A 277 11.91 -30.11 -8.26
C VAL A 277 13.06 -31.05 -8.68
N ILE A 278 12.84 -32.31 -8.50
CA ILE A 278 13.76 -33.39 -8.94
C ILE A 278 13.26 -33.93 -10.28
N GLY A 279 14.12 -33.92 -11.28
CA GLY A 279 13.81 -34.40 -12.61
C GLY A 279 13.48 -35.89 -12.63
N ASN A 280 12.54 -36.26 -13.50
CA ASN A 280 12.08 -37.62 -13.72
C ASN A 280 12.13 -38.06 -15.21
N ALA A 281 12.53 -37.15 -16.11
CA ALA A 281 12.64 -37.45 -17.52
C ALA A 281 13.84 -38.38 -17.80
N GLU A 282 13.68 -39.34 -18.69
CA GLU A 282 14.80 -40.16 -19.15
C GLU A 282 15.72 -39.31 -20.03
N LYS A 283 17.05 -39.44 -19.84
CA LYS A 283 18.01 -38.80 -20.74
C LYS A 283 17.91 -39.45 -22.12
N PRO A 284 17.81 -38.65 -23.19
CA PRO A 284 17.90 -39.24 -24.53
C PRO A 284 19.21 -40.00 -24.65
N PRO A 285 19.24 -41.15 -25.36
CA PRO A 285 20.47 -41.86 -25.62
C PRO A 285 21.47 -40.87 -26.24
N ILE A 286 22.70 -40.89 -25.73
CA ILE A 286 23.79 -40.14 -26.35
C ILE A 286 24.01 -40.84 -27.70
N ASP A 287 23.67 -40.16 -28.78
CA ASP A 287 23.96 -40.61 -30.14
C ASP A 287 25.49 -40.58 -30.32
N THR A 288 26.14 -41.71 -29.99
CA THR A 288 27.62 -41.85 -30.04
C THR A 288 28.12 -42.11 -31.43
N GLU A 289 27.24 -42.11 -32.45
CA GLU A 289 27.61 -42.47 -33.81
C GLU A 289 27.15 -41.45 -34.86
N GLU A 290 27.70 -40.25 -34.86
CA GLU A 290 28.11 -39.69 -36.14
C GLU A 290 29.60 -40.04 -36.28
N PRO A 291 29.98 -40.96 -37.21
CA PRO A 291 31.38 -41.16 -37.53
C PRO A 291 31.87 -39.80 -38.03
N ILE A 292 32.92 -39.31 -37.41
CA ILE A 292 33.67 -38.16 -37.92
C ILE A 292 34.05 -38.56 -39.36
N ASP A 293 33.45 -37.90 -40.34
CA ASP A 293 33.82 -38.03 -41.75
C ASP A 293 35.32 -37.72 -41.85
N PRO A 294 36.21 -38.70 -42.09
CA PRO A 294 37.64 -38.45 -42.14
C PRO A 294 38.04 -37.54 -43.28
N ASP A 295 37.12 -37.25 -44.21
CA ASP A 295 37.36 -36.40 -45.39
C ASP A 295 36.75 -34.98 -45.25
N PHE A 296 36.23 -34.60 -44.05
CA PHE A 296 35.73 -33.25 -43.82
C PHE A 296 36.88 -32.25 -43.74
N ASN A 297 37.18 -31.66 -44.87
CA ASN A 297 38.21 -30.63 -45.04
C ASN A 297 37.67 -29.28 -44.49
N TYR A 298 38.17 -28.83 -43.34
CA TYR A 298 37.90 -27.49 -42.85
C TYR A 298 38.42 -26.45 -43.85
N PRO A 299 37.61 -25.57 -44.42
CA PRO A 299 38.15 -24.49 -45.22
C PRO A 299 39.01 -23.62 -44.30
N ASN A 300 40.25 -23.44 -44.70
CA ASN A 300 41.23 -22.61 -43.98
C ASN A 300 40.67 -21.23 -43.63
N ALA A 301 40.83 -20.82 -42.36
CA ALA A 301 40.52 -19.50 -41.84
C ALA A 301 41.39 -18.40 -42.45
#